data_329ab49d98c1a2e133bd2a9d34fbe200
#
_entry.id   329ab49d98c1a2e133bd2a9d34fbe200
#
_cell.length_a   1.000
_cell.length_b   1.000
_cell.length_c   1.000
_cell.angle_alpha   90.00
_cell.angle_beta   90.00
_cell.angle_gamma   90.00
#
_symmetry.space_group_name_H-M   'P 1'
#
loop_
_entity.id
_entity.type
_entity.pdbx_description
1 polymer ?
#
loop_
_entity_poly.entity_id
_entity_poly.type
_entity_poly.pdbx_seq_one_letter_code
_entity_poly.pdbx_strand_id
1 'polypeptide(L)'
;FSEKDGDFFEVNSYVEQIQAADMSKYISPKVLSDNTHAWIKRGFISGQLQDIKFRMKKDLSTAATVDTHFSTQLKNMELLFNSDWDSLKQLDANLETDGKQIVVTVNSTKLNDMPLNDIKVQILDMSQDQLDTEIIGKINTQSEQLIEFLRRAPLSETVNEVMNQFTLTGKVDGDMKLIVPLDERESILDIDLILKNNRLTTLNGGVVVENYNSNLAFHDDEITAIGTGNIRGILFNILINPNNRGDDNETTFRVELVNDDGGFEAYITKRLDQSWRARIESKDIKGNIEVVMNDGGNPSVVLSGLQVNTLEAIKGDWEIMPNDLPSMYLSTKGIYVDENELPNFSVELTSQDSLLAINNLEFDGIGVGSEALSFNGLWVDGKTRLKATAKGKGLAEFLQNLKVKEKVTGGEFDFDVRLSCECTPWNMNYQDVTGYVTMNVKEGVFTEKDPNIGRILSLLNIKSIAKRLKLDVGDITKEGFTYENIDAKIHIRDALAEIEQFELNATSGVIRLTGQSDIINEEYDMTAKVSPAVGDAVPAGAALAGGGAIGLGVWLIDEALFDGKLIDKVVGEVVDIEYKITGSWDDPIIK
;
A
#
# COMPACT_ATOMS: atom_id res chain seq x y z
N PHE A 1 -62.16 -28.48 53.12
CA PHE A 1 -62.28 -29.33 51.92
C PHE A 1 -63.68 -29.10 51.35
N SER A 2 -63.78 -28.51 50.19
CA SER A 2 -65.05 -28.37 49.46
C SER A 2 -65.08 -29.53 48.48
N GLU A 3 -66.13 -30.35 48.54
CA GLU A 3 -66.41 -31.52 47.70
C GLU A 3 -66.63 -31.21 46.20
N LYS A 4 -66.16 -30.04 45.75
CA LYS A 4 -66.26 -29.62 44.33
C LYS A 4 -64.93 -29.43 43.61
N ASP A 5 -63.85 -29.41 44.36
CA ASP A 5 -62.52 -29.32 43.76
C ASP A 5 -61.84 -30.71 43.92
N GLY A 6 -61.47 -31.36 42.82
CA GLY A 6 -60.83 -32.69 42.82
C GLY A 6 -59.67 -32.80 43.77
N ASP A 7 -59.25 -34.04 44.12
CA ASP A 7 -58.05 -34.28 44.97
C ASP A 7 -56.82 -33.72 44.35
N PHE A 8 -56.20 -32.75 45.00
CA PHE A 8 -54.89 -32.16 44.53
C PHE A 8 -53.84 -32.13 45.66
N PHE A 9 -52.58 -32.18 45.26
CA PHE A 9 -51.46 -31.97 46.13
C PHE A 9 -50.84 -30.59 45.79
N GLU A 10 -50.70 -29.72 46.80
CA GLU A 10 -50.10 -28.39 46.61
C GLU A 10 -48.98 -28.16 47.64
N VAL A 11 -47.84 -27.67 47.16
CA VAL A 11 -46.70 -27.24 47.97
C VAL A 11 -46.43 -25.77 47.68
N ASN A 12 -46.41 -24.94 48.70
CA ASN A 12 -45.97 -23.56 48.65
C ASN A 12 -44.75 -23.41 49.57
N SER A 13 -43.65 -22.90 49.07
CA SER A 13 -42.43 -22.65 49.82
C SER A 13 -41.94 -21.22 49.59
N TYR A 14 -41.44 -20.61 50.64
CA TYR A 14 -40.83 -19.30 50.61
C TYR A 14 -39.49 -19.34 51.35
N VAL A 15 -38.43 -18.78 50.73
CA VAL A 15 -37.11 -18.62 51.35
C VAL A 15 -36.69 -17.18 51.11
N GLU A 16 -36.35 -16.51 52.20
CA GLU A 16 -35.97 -15.09 52.14
C GLU A 16 -34.72 -14.86 51.32
N GLN A 17 -33.67 -15.66 51.54
CA GLN A 17 -32.39 -15.49 50.90
C GLN A 17 -31.53 -16.78 50.94
N ILE A 18 -30.77 -17.05 49.88
CA ILE A 18 -29.64 -18.02 49.86
C ILE A 18 -28.45 -17.45 49.11
N GLN A 19 -27.27 -17.98 49.43
CA GLN A 19 -26.07 -17.68 48.64
C GLN A 19 -26.13 -18.45 47.32
N ALA A 20 -25.77 -17.80 46.21
CA ALA A 20 -25.82 -18.41 44.89
C ALA A 20 -24.96 -19.68 44.78
N ALA A 21 -23.74 -19.67 45.33
CA ALA A 21 -22.84 -20.81 45.34
C ALA A 21 -23.42 -22.04 46.08
N ASP A 22 -24.40 -21.85 46.95
CA ASP A 22 -25.08 -22.92 47.69
C ASP A 22 -26.31 -23.50 46.99
N MET A 23 -26.75 -22.87 45.87
CA MET A 23 -27.97 -23.22 45.13
C MET A 23 -28.05 -24.73 44.82
N SER A 24 -26.98 -25.31 44.37
CA SER A 24 -26.88 -26.76 44.04
C SER A 24 -27.17 -27.68 45.23
N LYS A 25 -27.05 -27.22 46.49
CA LYS A 25 -27.35 -28.01 47.70
C LYS A 25 -28.83 -28.11 47.99
N TYR A 26 -29.64 -27.17 47.49
CA TYR A 26 -31.08 -27.12 47.72
C TYR A 26 -31.90 -27.79 46.63
N ILE A 27 -31.26 -28.12 45.49
CA ILE A 27 -31.93 -28.79 44.35
C ILE A 27 -31.57 -30.28 44.38
N SER A 28 -32.57 -31.14 44.50
CA SER A 28 -32.38 -32.58 44.47
C SER A 28 -31.83 -33.01 43.09
N PRO A 29 -30.74 -33.83 43.03
CA PRO A 29 -30.25 -34.40 41.79
C PRO A 29 -31.28 -35.24 41.02
N LYS A 30 -32.38 -35.68 41.68
CA LYS A 30 -33.45 -36.43 41.03
C LYS A 30 -34.46 -35.54 40.26
N VAL A 31 -34.41 -34.23 40.43
CA VAL A 31 -35.34 -33.29 39.82
C VAL A 31 -34.81 -32.68 38.52
N LEU A 32 -33.49 -32.60 38.40
CA LEU A 32 -32.80 -32.07 37.24
C LEU A 32 -31.93 -33.14 36.56
N SER A 33 -31.64 -32.92 35.26
CA SER A 33 -30.65 -33.75 34.58
C SER A 33 -29.24 -33.53 35.20
N ASP A 34 -28.38 -34.54 35.08
CA ASP A 34 -26.99 -34.45 35.57
C ASP A 34 -26.27 -33.23 34.97
N ASN A 35 -26.50 -32.95 33.71
CA ASN A 35 -25.92 -31.79 33.00
C ASN A 35 -26.38 -30.47 33.60
N THR A 36 -27.69 -30.32 33.84
CA THR A 36 -28.25 -29.10 34.43
C THR A 36 -27.76 -28.89 35.86
N HIS A 37 -27.67 -29.98 36.65
CA HIS A 37 -27.11 -29.89 38.01
C HIS A 37 -25.63 -29.49 38.02
N ALA A 38 -24.84 -30.06 37.11
CA ALA A 38 -23.42 -29.69 36.92
C ALA A 38 -23.29 -28.21 36.46
N TRP A 39 -24.16 -27.76 35.56
CA TRP A 39 -24.17 -26.37 35.09
C TRP A 39 -24.48 -25.40 36.24
N ILE A 40 -25.51 -25.64 37.05
CA ILE A 40 -25.83 -24.79 38.22
C ILE A 40 -24.66 -24.71 39.19
N LYS A 41 -24.03 -25.83 39.47
CA LYS A 41 -22.87 -25.91 40.39
C LYS A 41 -21.67 -25.08 39.88
N ARG A 42 -21.46 -25.08 38.57
CA ARG A 42 -20.34 -24.37 37.94
C ARG A 42 -20.69 -22.90 37.69
N GLY A 43 -21.93 -22.64 37.26
CA GLY A 43 -22.35 -21.34 36.75
C GLY A 43 -22.63 -20.29 37.83
N PHE A 44 -23.18 -20.69 38.99
CA PHE A 44 -23.51 -19.79 40.09
C PHE A 44 -22.30 -19.56 40.99
N ILE A 45 -21.44 -18.59 40.60
CA ILE A 45 -20.12 -18.40 41.27
C ILE A 45 -20.28 -17.64 42.60
N SER A 46 -21.02 -16.51 42.60
CA SER A 46 -21.21 -15.65 43.75
C SER A 46 -22.50 -14.85 43.65
N GLY A 47 -22.87 -14.15 44.72
CA GLY A 47 -24.11 -13.35 44.81
C GLY A 47 -25.21 -14.02 45.62
N GLN A 48 -26.40 -13.49 45.54
CA GLN A 48 -27.56 -13.91 46.36
C GLN A 48 -28.81 -14.11 45.51
N LEU A 49 -29.58 -15.15 45.88
CA LEU A 49 -30.99 -15.29 45.45
C LEU A 49 -31.84 -14.80 46.61
N GLN A 50 -32.76 -13.89 46.33
CA GLN A 50 -33.69 -13.31 47.32
C GLN A 50 -35.14 -13.54 46.89
N ASP A 51 -36.05 -13.48 47.87
CA ASP A 51 -37.49 -13.55 47.63
C ASP A 51 -37.88 -14.83 46.84
N ILE A 52 -37.34 -15.96 47.23
CA ILE A 52 -37.50 -17.25 46.53
C ILE A 52 -38.86 -17.81 46.84
N LYS A 53 -39.70 -17.96 45.81
CA LYS A 53 -41.05 -18.50 45.87
C LYS A 53 -41.15 -19.73 44.98
N PHE A 54 -41.65 -20.81 45.55
CA PHE A 54 -41.94 -22.05 44.82
C PHE A 54 -43.34 -22.50 45.11
N ARG A 55 -44.09 -22.76 44.05
CA ARG A 55 -45.42 -23.36 44.06
C ARG A 55 -45.46 -24.58 43.16
N MET A 56 -46.01 -25.68 43.64
CA MET A 56 -46.26 -26.86 42.87
C MET A 56 -47.68 -27.37 43.16
N LYS A 57 -48.49 -27.60 42.12
CA LYS A 57 -49.83 -28.14 42.23
C LYS A 57 -49.97 -29.35 41.30
N LYS A 58 -50.48 -30.46 41.83
CA LYS A 58 -50.75 -31.67 41.05
C LYS A 58 -52.18 -32.15 41.34
N ASP A 59 -52.97 -32.33 40.29
CA ASP A 59 -54.29 -33.00 40.35
C ASP A 59 -54.04 -34.52 40.47
N LEU A 60 -54.49 -35.10 41.54
CA LEU A 60 -54.37 -36.54 41.84
C LEU A 60 -55.44 -37.40 41.17
N SER A 61 -56.49 -36.78 40.66
CA SER A 61 -57.61 -37.45 39.98
C SER A 61 -57.39 -37.70 38.49
N THR A 62 -56.37 -37.06 37.94
CA THR A 62 -56.04 -37.14 36.51
C THR A 62 -54.57 -37.45 36.31
N ALA A 63 -54.18 -37.96 35.13
CA ALA A 63 -52.77 -38.07 34.71
C ALA A 63 -52.22 -36.73 34.27
N ALA A 64 -52.81 -35.62 34.77
CA ALA A 64 -52.42 -34.26 34.40
C ALA A 64 -50.97 -33.91 34.80
N THR A 65 -50.38 -33.06 34.03
CA THR A 65 -49.06 -32.51 34.28
C THR A 65 -49.03 -31.73 35.60
N VAL A 66 -47.91 -31.76 36.28
CA VAL A 66 -47.65 -30.96 37.48
C VAL A 66 -47.57 -29.49 37.09
N ASP A 67 -48.39 -28.64 37.70
CA ASP A 67 -48.27 -27.18 37.57
C ASP A 67 -47.20 -26.69 38.56
N THR A 68 -46.13 -26.13 38.07
CA THR A 68 -45.00 -25.61 38.86
C THR A 68 -44.77 -24.14 38.54
N HIS A 69 -44.53 -23.36 39.59
CA HIS A 69 -44.14 -21.98 39.44
C HIS A 69 -42.99 -21.66 40.42
N PHE A 70 -41.92 -21.10 39.88
CA PHE A 70 -40.75 -20.67 40.67
C PHE A 70 -40.38 -19.24 40.29
N SER A 71 -40.11 -18.40 41.28
CA SER A 71 -39.63 -17.04 41.06
C SER A 71 -38.59 -16.66 42.11
N THR A 72 -37.60 -15.84 41.71
CA THR A 72 -36.58 -15.29 42.60
C THR A 72 -35.94 -14.06 42.01
N GLN A 73 -35.39 -13.22 42.88
CA GLN A 73 -34.55 -12.10 42.52
C GLN A 73 -33.09 -12.50 42.64
N LEU A 74 -32.31 -12.28 41.60
CA LEU A 74 -30.87 -12.41 41.56
C LEU A 74 -30.25 -11.07 41.95
N LYS A 75 -29.31 -11.05 42.93
CA LYS A 75 -28.69 -9.84 43.43
C LYS A 75 -27.17 -9.95 43.44
N ASN A 76 -26.52 -9.00 42.75
CA ASN A 76 -25.08 -8.92 42.62
C ASN A 76 -24.44 -10.30 42.30
N MET A 77 -25.04 -10.99 41.34
CA MET A 77 -24.61 -12.33 40.93
C MET A 77 -23.38 -12.26 40.05
N GLU A 78 -22.53 -13.26 40.18
CA GLU A 78 -21.57 -13.65 39.17
C GLU A 78 -21.99 -14.99 38.58
N LEU A 79 -22.29 -14.98 37.27
CA LEU A 79 -22.85 -16.12 36.56
C LEU A 79 -22.00 -16.50 35.36
N LEU A 80 -21.42 -17.70 35.37
CA LEU A 80 -20.79 -18.31 34.21
C LEU A 80 -21.81 -19.15 33.45
N PHE A 81 -22.40 -18.57 32.41
CA PHE A 81 -23.48 -19.22 31.65
C PHE A 81 -22.96 -20.28 30.67
N ASN A 82 -21.75 -20.11 30.14
CA ASN A 82 -21.05 -21.03 29.26
C ASN A 82 -19.55 -20.98 29.55
N SER A 83 -18.82 -22.10 29.41
CA SER A 83 -17.38 -22.21 29.71
C SER A 83 -16.50 -21.41 28.77
N ASP A 84 -16.95 -21.17 27.55
CA ASP A 84 -16.20 -20.51 26.47
C ASP A 84 -16.40 -18.99 26.50
N TRP A 85 -17.31 -18.50 27.38
CA TRP A 85 -17.62 -17.09 27.57
C TRP A 85 -17.15 -16.59 28.93
N ASP A 86 -16.89 -15.31 29.02
CA ASP A 86 -16.61 -14.65 30.30
C ASP A 86 -17.87 -14.65 31.19
N SER A 87 -17.69 -14.60 32.52
CA SER A 87 -18.80 -14.54 33.47
C SER A 87 -19.51 -13.17 33.43
N LEU A 88 -20.85 -13.21 33.54
CA LEU A 88 -21.64 -12.02 33.83
C LEU A 88 -21.38 -11.57 35.27
N LYS A 89 -21.02 -10.31 35.48
CA LYS A 89 -20.75 -9.73 36.80
C LYS A 89 -21.79 -8.69 37.19
N GLN A 90 -21.97 -8.51 38.49
CA GLN A 90 -22.93 -7.56 39.05
C GLN A 90 -24.34 -7.75 38.45
N LEU A 91 -24.75 -9.01 38.24
CA LEU A 91 -26.03 -9.35 37.66
C LEU A 91 -27.14 -9.16 38.70
N ASP A 92 -28.04 -8.20 38.41
CA ASP A 92 -29.32 -8.03 39.10
C ASP A 92 -30.45 -8.39 38.13
N ALA A 93 -31.26 -9.38 38.47
CA ALA A 93 -32.29 -9.88 37.59
C ALA A 93 -33.47 -10.49 38.36
N ASN A 94 -34.60 -10.66 37.65
CA ASN A 94 -35.76 -11.45 38.12
C ASN A 94 -35.82 -12.73 37.28
N LEU A 95 -35.85 -13.87 37.94
CA LEU A 95 -36.00 -15.18 37.31
C LEU A 95 -37.40 -15.73 37.60
N GLU A 96 -38.10 -16.19 36.58
CA GLU A 96 -39.41 -16.84 36.67
C GLU A 96 -39.46 -18.09 35.80
N THR A 97 -40.12 -19.14 36.28
CA THR A 97 -40.44 -20.34 35.50
C THR A 97 -41.77 -20.94 35.89
N ASP A 98 -42.50 -21.43 34.91
CA ASP A 98 -43.75 -22.19 35.07
C ASP A 98 -43.53 -23.72 34.89
N GLY A 99 -42.27 -24.14 34.84
CA GLY A 99 -41.90 -25.53 34.60
C GLY A 99 -41.85 -25.92 33.12
N LYS A 100 -42.29 -25.04 32.21
CA LYS A 100 -42.21 -25.22 30.76
C LYS A 100 -41.22 -24.28 30.11
N GLN A 101 -41.12 -23.08 30.62
CA GLN A 101 -40.18 -22.04 30.16
C GLN A 101 -39.42 -21.44 31.34
N ILE A 102 -38.25 -20.90 31.07
CA ILE A 102 -37.51 -20.06 32.01
C ILE A 102 -37.40 -18.67 31.39
N VAL A 103 -37.66 -17.64 32.17
CA VAL A 103 -37.49 -16.25 31.76
C VAL A 103 -36.69 -15.53 32.85
N VAL A 104 -35.61 -14.90 32.45
CA VAL A 104 -34.81 -14.02 33.30
C VAL A 104 -34.82 -12.61 32.69
N THR A 105 -35.40 -11.66 33.44
CA THR A 105 -35.37 -10.25 33.07
C THR A 105 -34.23 -9.57 33.81
N VAL A 106 -33.21 -9.14 33.10
CA VAL A 106 -32.01 -8.54 33.69
C VAL A 106 -32.22 -7.04 33.87
N ASN A 107 -32.08 -6.57 35.10
CA ASN A 107 -32.16 -5.15 35.43
C ASN A 107 -30.84 -4.43 35.18
N SER A 108 -29.73 -5.10 35.48
CA SER A 108 -28.36 -4.61 35.22
C SER A 108 -27.37 -5.77 35.23
N THR A 109 -26.35 -5.70 34.36
CA THR A 109 -25.19 -6.61 34.38
C THR A 109 -24.02 -6.00 33.65
N LYS A 110 -22.86 -6.61 33.80
CA LYS A 110 -21.64 -6.30 33.04
C LYS A 110 -21.05 -7.58 32.48
N LEU A 111 -20.59 -7.49 31.24
CA LEU A 111 -19.77 -8.51 30.60
C LEU A 111 -18.46 -7.83 30.16
N ASN A 112 -17.34 -8.22 30.75
CA ASN A 112 -16.03 -7.60 30.52
C ASN A 112 -16.04 -6.05 30.70
N ASP A 113 -16.65 -5.58 31.81
CA ASP A 113 -16.86 -4.16 32.11
C ASP A 113 -17.80 -3.39 31.14
N MET A 114 -18.26 -4.04 30.07
CA MET A 114 -19.28 -3.49 29.18
C MET A 114 -20.65 -3.58 29.86
N PRO A 115 -21.33 -2.46 30.11
CA PRO A 115 -22.68 -2.49 30.66
C PRO A 115 -23.66 -3.01 29.60
N LEU A 116 -24.47 -3.97 29.98
CA LEU A 116 -25.53 -4.52 29.17
C LEU A 116 -26.87 -4.13 29.77
N ASN A 117 -27.79 -3.64 28.95
CA ASN A 117 -29.10 -3.14 29.37
C ASN A 117 -30.22 -3.89 28.65
N ASP A 118 -31.41 -3.88 29.24
CA ASP A 118 -32.61 -4.44 28.66
C ASP A 118 -32.44 -5.91 28.19
N ILE A 119 -31.69 -6.69 28.97
CA ILE A 119 -31.44 -8.10 28.63
C ILE A 119 -32.56 -8.97 29.12
N LYS A 120 -33.04 -9.83 28.22
CA LYS A 120 -33.93 -10.93 28.53
C LYS A 120 -33.25 -12.24 28.18
N VAL A 121 -33.19 -13.16 29.14
CA VAL A 121 -32.72 -14.52 28.92
C VAL A 121 -33.91 -15.46 29.01
N GLN A 122 -34.06 -16.35 28.04
CA GLN A 122 -35.20 -17.27 28.04
C GLN A 122 -34.87 -18.65 27.50
N ILE A 123 -35.49 -19.67 28.07
CA ILE A 123 -35.62 -21.01 27.51
C ILE A 123 -37.11 -21.22 27.24
N LEU A 124 -37.49 -21.29 25.97
CA LEU A 124 -38.91 -21.22 25.55
C LEU A 124 -39.68 -22.51 25.80
N ASP A 125 -39.02 -23.66 25.73
CA ASP A 125 -39.66 -24.96 25.93
C ASP A 125 -38.67 -25.97 26.53
N MET A 126 -38.82 -26.22 27.83
CA MET A 126 -37.99 -27.18 28.56
C MET A 126 -38.38 -28.64 28.29
N SER A 127 -39.39 -28.92 27.50
CA SER A 127 -39.80 -30.28 27.12
C SER A 127 -39.04 -30.83 25.91
N GLN A 128 -38.25 -30.00 25.24
CA GLN A 128 -37.46 -30.40 24.09
C GLN A 128 -36.24 -31.20 24.53
N ASP A 129 -35.81 -32.15 23.70
CA ASP A 129 -34.57 -32.92 23.93
C ASP A 129 -33.30 -32.06 23.76
N GLN A 130 -33.39 -31.03 22.91
CA GLN A 130 -32.35 -30.04 22.69
C GLN A 130 -32.80 -28.68 23.21
N LEU A 131 -32.12 -28.18 24.23
CA LEU A 131 -32.46 -26.91 24.86
C LEU A 131 -31.51 -25.80 24.42
N ASP A 132 -32.11 -24.70 24.03
CA ASP A 132 -31.40 -23.48 23.70
C ASP A 132 -31.75 -22.36 24.70
N THR A 133 -30.74 -21.67 25.18
CA THR A 133 -30.88 -20.42 25.92
C THR A 133 -30.80 -19.25 24.96
N GLU A 134 -31.87 -18.50 24.85
CA GLU A 134 -31.93 -17.29 24.02
C GLU A 134 -31.66 -16.07 24.91
N ILE A 135 -30.69 -15.26 24.54
CA ILE A 135 -30.30 -14.00 25.21
C ILE A 135 -30.56 -12.88 24.24
N ILE A 136 -31.47 -11.99 24.59
CA ILE A 136 -31.82 -10.81 23.77
C ILE A 136 -31.48 -9.58 24.60
N GLY A 137 -30.82 -8.60 24.00
CA GLY A 137 -30.42 -7.39 24.71
C GLY A 137 -30.16 -6.21 23.80
N LYS A 138 -30.04 -5.03 24.41
CA LYS A 138 -29.64 -3.82 23.73
C LYS A 138 -28.19 -3.49 24.04
N ILE A 139 -27.49 -3.04 23.02
CA ILE A 139 -26.13 -2.54 23.11
C ILE A 139 -26.19 -1.00 23.10
N ASN A 140 -25.60 -0.36 24.09
CA ASN A 140 -25.37 1.07 24.13
C ASN A 140 -24.03 1.29 24.85
N THR A 141 -22.96 1.40 24.09
CA THR A 141 -21.59 1.42 24.63
C THR A 141 -20.63 2.19 23.74
N GLN A 142 -19.36 2.18 24.09
CA GLN A 142 -18.29 2.64 23.20
C GLN A 142 -17.87 1.52 22.27
N SER A 143 -17.56 1.87 21.01
CA SER A 143 -17.19 0.88 19.98
C SER A 143 -15.96 0.08 20.38
N GLU A 144 -15.01 0.69 21.10
CA GLU A 144 -13.80 0.01 21.60
C GLU A 144 -14.14 -1.13 22.56
N GLN A 145 -15.11 -0.91 23.45
CA GLN A 145 -15.55 -1.94 24.41
C GLN A 145 -16.26 -3.10 23.68
N LEU A 146 -17.07 -2.78 22.68
CA LEU A 146 -17.75 -3.80 21.88
C LEU A 146 -16.73 -4.63 21.06
N ILE A 147 -15.76 -4.00 20.41
CA ILE A 147 -14.72 -4.71 19.66
C ILE A 147 -13.89 -5.61 20.58
N GLU A 148 -13.54 -5.13 21.77
CA GLU A 148 -12.82 -5.94 22.76
C GLU A 148 -13.64 -7.14 23.24
N PHE A 149 -14.96 -6.97 23.44
CA PHE A 149 -15.87 -8.06 23.73
C PHE A 149 -15.92 -9.09 22.59
N LEU A 150 -16.11 -8.63 21.34
CA LEU A 150 -16.19 -9.52 20.17
C LEU A 150 -14.89 -10.31 19.93
N ARG A 151 -13.73 -9.72 20.18
CA ARG A 151 -12.44 -10.42 20.08
C ARG A 151 -12.25 -11.55 21.09
N ARG A 152 -12.94 -11.48 22.24
CA ARG A 152 -12.91 -12.53 23.28
C ARG A 152 -14.05 -13.53 23.12
N ALA A 153 -15.08 -13.20 22.36
CA ALA A 153 -16.19 -14.10 22.08
C ALA A 153 -15.69 -15.29 21.24
N PRO A 154 -16.24 -16.49 21.43
CA PRO A 154 -15.89 -17.66 20.62
C PRO A 154 -16.55 -17.57 19.23
N LEU A 155 -16.03 -16.64 18.41
CA LEU A 155 -16.47 -16.42 17.04
C LEU A 155 -15.59 -17.18 16.06
N SER A 156 -16.02 -17.30 14.80
CA SER A 156 -15.24 -17.96 13.76
C SER A 156 -13.88 -17.26 13.54
N GLU A 157 -12.88 -18.01 13.08
CA GLU A 157 -11.54 -17.50 12.79
C GLU A 157 -11.59 -16.35 11.77
N THR A 158 -12.44 -16.46 10.75
CA THR A 158 -12.63 -15.43 9.72
C THR A 158 -13.09 -14.10 10.31
N VAL A 159 -14.04 -14.12 11.24
CA VAL A 159 -14.55 -12.92 11.91
C VAL A 159 -13.45 -12.29 12.78
N ASN A 160 -12.74 -13.11 13.54
CA ASN A 160 -11.64 -12.66 14.37
C ASN A 160 -10.51 -12.02 13.55
N GLU A 161 -10.19 -12.59 12.40
CA GLU A 161 -9.22 -12.00 11.47
C GLU A 161 -9.67 -10.62 10.98
N VAL A 162 -10.94 -10.46 10.58
CA VAL A 162 -11.47 -9.16 10.13
C VAL A 162 -11.44 -8.15 11.26
N MET A 163 -11.90 -8.53 12.48
CA MET A 163 -11.90 -7.66 13.65
C MET A 163 -10.50 -7.20 14.08
N ASN A 164 -9.48 -7.99 13.74
CA ASN A 164 -8.09 -7.64 14.02
C ASN A 164 -7.45 -6.73 12.96
N GLN A 165 -8.15 -6.37 11.87
CA GLN A 165 -7.60 -5.49 10.83
C GLN A 165 -7.88 -4.01 11.06
N PHE A 166 -8.77 -3.66 12.00
CA PHE A 166 -9.14 -2.28 12.24
C PHE A 166 -9.41 -1.98 13.72
N THR A 167 -9.39 -0.71 14.05
CA THR A 167 -9.89 -0.15 15.30
C THR A 167 -11.09 0.73 15.00
N LEU A 168 -12.07 0.71 15.89
CA LEU A 168 -13.28 1.52 15.80
C LEU A 168 -13.44 2.29 17.11
N THR A 169 -13.61 3.62 17.02
CA THR A 169 -13.80 4.48 18.18
C THR A 169 -15.07 5.30 18.04
N GLY A 170 -15.79 5.53 19.12
CA GLY A 170 -17.03 6.29 19.15
C GLY A 170 -18.16 5.53 19.83
N LYS A 171 -19.39 6.01 19.66
CA LYS A 171 -20.58 5.39 20.26
C LYS A 171 -21.24 4.42 19.30
N VAL A 172 -21.76 3.34 19.87
CA VAL A 172 -22.54 2.33 19.17
C VAL A 172 -23.82 2.03 19.92
N ASP A 173 -24.92 2.00 19.19
CA ASP A 173 -26.24 1.55 19.64
C ASP A 173 -26.64 0.32 18.81
N GLY A 174 -27.40 -0.61 19.40
CA GLY A 174 -27.88 -1.76 18.63
C GLY A 174 -28.63 -2.78 19.44
N ASP A 175 -28.96 -3.87 18.76
CA ASP A 175 -29.65 -5.03 19.30
C ASP A 175 -28.77 -6.28 19.17
N MET A 176 -28.84 -7.18 20.14
CA MET A 176 -28.10 -8.42 20.18
C MET A 176 -29.04 -9.59 20.47
N LYS A 177 -28.84 -10.68 19.77
CA LYS A 177 -29.45 -11.98 20.06
C LYS A 177 -28.36 -13.03 20.09
N LEU A 178 -28.22 -13.74 21.22
CA LEU A 178 -27.29 -14.85 21.38
C LEU A 178 -28.07 -16.10 21.72
N ILE A 179 -27.93 -17.15 20.93
CA ILE A 179 -28.49 -18.47 21.19
C ILE A 179 -27.36 -19.35 21.70
N VAL A 180 -27.48 -19.82 22.94
CA VAL A 180 -26.52 -20.71 23.59
C VAL A 180 -27.19 -22.07 23.78
N PRO A 181 -26.81 -23.10 23.01
CA PRO A 181 -27.23 -24.45 23.25
C PRO A 181 -26.74 -24.96 24.63
N LEU A 182 -27.57 -25.79 25.31
CA LEU A 182 -27.17 -26.43 26.56
C LEU A 182 -26.44 -27.78 26.35
N ASP A 183 -26.13 -28.10 25.10
CA ASP A 183 -25.38 -29.27 24.66
C ASP A 183 -24.06 -28.82 23.95
N GLU A 184 -23.41 -29.69 23.18
CA GLU A 184 -22.14 -29.44 22.51
C GLU A 184 -22.26 -28.66 21.17
N ARG A 185 -23.45 -28.17 20.80
CA ARG A 185 -23.64 -27.33 19.60
C ARG A 185 -23.00 -25.97 19.79
N GLU A 186 -22.58 -25.35 18.68
CA GLU A 186 -22.03 -24.00 18.68
C GLU A 186 -23.08 -22.94 18.98
N SER A 187 -22.66 -21.86 19.65
CA SER A 187 -23.51 -20.71 19.92
C SER A 187 -23.69 -19.87 18.65
N ILE A 188 -24.89 -19.30 18.47
CA ILE A 188 -25.21 -18.40 17.35
C ILE A 188 -25.34 -16.99 17.91
N LEU A 189 -24.61 -16.03 17.33
CA LEU A 189 -24.62 -14.63 17.72
C LEU A 189 -25.09 -13.76 16.55
N ASP A 190 -26.20 -13.07 16.74
CA ASP A 190 -26.72 -12.05 15.82
C ASP A 190 -26.64 -10.68 16.47
N ILE A 191 -26.10 -9.70 15.74
CA ILE A 191 -25.95 -8.32 16.22
C ILE A 191 -26.31 -7.36 15.10
N ASP A 192 -27.18 -6.38 15.41
CA ASP A 192 -27.47 -5.23 14.56
C ASP A 192 -27.02 -3.94 15.24
N LEU A 193 -26.14 -3.19 14.61
CA LEU A 193 -25.50 -2.00 15.16
C LEU A 193 -25.78 -0.76 14.32
N ILE A 194 -25.91 0.37 15.00
CA ILE A 194 -25.97 1.69 14.41
C ILE A 194 -24.76 2.48 14.92
N LEU A 195 -23.86 2.78 14.02
CA LEU A 195 -22.67 3.61 14.27
C LEU A 195 -22.98 5.06 13.89
N LYS A 196 -22.60 6.02 14.74
CA LYS A 196 -22.80 7.45 14.49
C LYS A 196 -21.54 8.22 14.82
N ASN A 197 -20.99 8.92 13.82
CA ASN A 197 -19.78 9.73 13.96
C ASN A 197 -18.59 8.94 14.55
N ASN A 198 -18.47 7.68 14.17
CA ASN A 198 -17.34 6.85 14.58
C ASN A 198 -16.09 7.19 13.76
N ARG A 199 -14.95 6.77 14.27
CA ARG A 199 -13.70 6.77 13.55
C ARG A 199 -13.22 5.33 13.39
N LEU A 200 -13.03 4.90 12.14
CA LEU A 200 -12.46 3.61 11.80
C LEU A 200 -11.02 3.82 11.32
N THR A 201 -10.07 3.05 11.85
CA THR A 201 -8.67 3.13 11.46
C THR A 201 -8.17 1.71 11.18
N THR A 202 -7.56 1.47 10.02
CA THR A 202 -6.90 0.20 9.75
C THR A 202 -5.65 0.06 10.61
N LEU A 203 -5.32 -1.17 11.09
CA LEU A 203 -4.21 -1.37 12.03
C LEU A 203 -2.85 -0.94 11.49
N ASN A 204 -2.64 -1.03 10.18
CA ASN A 204 -1.42 -0.56 9.54
C ASN A 204 -1.39 0.97 9.32
N GLY A 205 -2.36 1.71 9.90
CA GLY A 205 -2.42 3.18 9.87
C GLY A 205 -2.72 3.80 8.51
N GLY A 206 -2.84 2.99 7.45
CA GLY A 206 -2.93 3.49 6.08
C GLY A 206 -4.26 4.17 5.74
N VAL A 207 -5.37 3.74 6.34
CA VAL A 207 -6.69 4.30 6.06
C VAL A 207 -7.38 4.73 7.34
N VAL A 208 -7.79 5.99 7.38
CA VAL A 208 -8.63 6.56 8.45
C VAL A 208 -9.94 7.02 7.83
N VAL A 209 -11.05 6.50 8.37
CA VAL A 209 -12.40 6.91 8.01
C VAL A 209 -12.95 7.73 9.16
N GLU A 210 -13.11 9.02 8.94
CA GLU A 210 -13.69 9.96 9.90
C GLU A 210 -15.20 10.07 9.69
N ASN A 211 -15.94 10.41 10.75
CA ASN A 211 -17.40 10.57 10.71
C ASN A 211 -18.11 9.34 10.11
N TYR A 212 -17.63 8.14 10.44
CA TYR A 212 -18.21 6.90 9.94
C TYR A 212 -19.59 6.67 10.54
N ASN A 213 -20.59 6.70 9.69
CA ASN A 213 -21.99 6.43 10.03
C ASN A 213 -22.42 5.18 9.27
N SER A 214 -22.85 4.14 9.98
CA SER A 214 -23.16 2.85 9.34
C SER A 214 -24.21 2.08 10.09
N ASN A 215 -25.02 1.32 9.36
CA ASN A 215 -25.71 0.16 9.86
C ASN A 215 -24.82 -1.06 9.62
N LEU A 216 -24.39 -1.71 10.69
CA LEU A 216 -23.56 -2.91 10.65
C LEU A 216 -24.36 -4.07 11.23
N ALA A 217 -24.38 -5.18 10.54
CA ALA A 217 -24.98 -6.42 11.01
C ALA A 217 -23.95 -7.55 11.05
N PHE A 218 -24.06 -8.38 12.06
CA PHE A 218 -23.35 -9.63 12.22
C PHE A 218 -24.36 -10.75 12.37
N HIS A 219 -24.50 -11.60 11.36
CA HIS A 219 -25.43 -12.73 11.31
C HIS A 219 -24.76 -13.93 10.66
N ASP A 220 -24.99 -15.13 11.18
CA ASP A 220 -24.46 -16.39 10.63
C ASP A 220 -22.95 -16.34 10.34
N ASP A 221 -22.15 -15.78 11.25
CA ASP A 221 -20.72 -15.54 11.09
C ASP A 221 -20.33 -14.59 9.94
N GLU A 222 -21.28 -13.81 9.44
CA GLU A 222 -21.06 -12.85 8.37
C GLU A 222 -21.18 -11.41 8.87
N ILE A 223 -20.27 -10.53 8.40
CA ILE A 223 -20.34 -9.10 8.68
C ILE A 223 -20.82 -8.38 7.43
N THR A 224 -21.89 -7.59 7.58
CA THR A 224 -22.32 -6.65 6.55
C THR A 224 -22.37 -5.25 7.12
N ALA A 225 -22.01 -4.24 6.32
CA ALA A 225 -22.17 -2.86 6.72
C ALA A 225 -22.51 -1.97 5.53
N ILE A 226 -23.42 -1.03 5.74
CA ILE A 226 -23.80 -0.02 4.75
C ILE A 226 -23.74 1.33 5.46
N GLY A 227 -22.91 2.23 4.96
CA GLY A 227 -22.72 3.51 5.61
C GLY A 227 -21.99 4.53 4.76
N THR A 228 -21.64 5.62 5.42
CA THR A 228 -20.85 6.72 4.83
C THR A 228 -19.74 7.13 5.76
N GLY A 229 -18.65 7.64 5.21
CA GLY A 229 -17.53 8.16 5.99
C GLY A 229 -16.57 8.99 5.16
N ASN A 230 -15.78 9.82 5.82
CA ASN A 230 -14.82 10.68 5.16
C ASN A 230 -13.43 10.03 5.18
N ILE A 231 -12.85 9.85 4.01
CA ILE A 231 -11.46 9.42 3.85
C ILE A 231 -10.69 10.62 3.27
N ARG A 232 -9.73 11.16 4.03
CA ARG A 232 -8.96 12.35 3.63
C ARG A 232 -9.84 13.54 3.18
N GLY A 233 -10.96 13.76 3.87
CA GLY A 233 -11.89 14.85 3.58
C GLY A 233 -12.89 14.59 2.44
N ILE A 234 -12.79 13.47 1.75
CA ILE A 234 -13.73 13.07 0.69
C ILE A 234 -14.77 12.12 1.29
N LEU A 235 -16.06 12.39 1.02
CA LEU A 235 -17.15 11.54 1.46
C LEU A 235 -17.29 10.31 0.56
N PHE A 236 -17.33 9.15 1.18
CA PHE A 236 -17.54 7.86 0.52
C PHE A 236 -18.79 7.15 1.05
N ASN A 237 -19.53 6.54 0.16
CA ASN A 237 -20.43 5.44 0.48
C ASN A 237 -19.60 4.18 0.64
N ILE A 238 -19.78 3.47 1.75
CA ILE A 238 -18.98 2.31 2.15
C ILE A 238 -19.92 1.14 2.32
N LEU A 239 -19.74 0.11 1.52
CA LEU A 239 -20.44 -1.16 1.62
C LEU A 239 -19.46 -2.26 2.00
N ILE A 240 -19.73 -2.97 3.09
CA ILE A 240 -19.03 -4.18 3.50
C ILE A 240 -19.98 -5.35 3.34
N ASN A 241 -19.61 -6.30 2.49
CA ASN A 241 -20.39 -7.52 2.24
C ASN A 241 -19.43 -8.72 2.14
N PRO A 242 -19.34 -9.57 3.19
CA PRO A 242 -18.42 -10.70 3.23
C PRO A 242 -18.72 -11.79 2.19
N ASN A 243 -19.99 -11.98 1.83
CA ASN A 243 -20.43 -13.06 0.97
C ASN A 243 -21.04 -12.55 -0.33
N ASN A 244 -20.29 -11.85 -1.15
CA ASN A 244 -20.73 -11.70 -2.52
C ASN A 244 -20.46 -13.02 -3.26
N ARG A 245 -21.48 -13.88 -3.35
CA ARG A 245 -21.51 -15.05 -4.24
C ARG A 245 -21.65 -14.62 -5.71
N GLY A 246 -20.88 -13.61 -6.12
CA GLY A 246 -20.54 -13.37 -7.50
C GLY A 246 -19.56 -14.46 -7.95
N ASP A 247 -19.32 -14.60 -9.23
CA ASP A 247 -18.61 -15.67 -9.94
C ASP A 247 -17.25 -16.17 -9.36
N ASP A 248 -16.78 -15.67 -8.23
CA ASP A 248 -15.50 -16.02 -7.61
C ASP A 248 -15.73 -16.71 -6.25
N ASN A 249 -15.75 -18.05 -6.27
CA ASN A 249 -15.83 -18.89 -5.05
C ASN A 249 -14.62 -18.73 -4.10
N GLU A 250 -13.65 -17.88 -4.44
CA GLU A 250 -12.42 -17.67 -3.69
C GLU A 250 -12.44 -16.39 -2.82
N THR A 251 -13.51 -15.58 -2.91
CA THR A 251 -13.62 -14.34 -2.11
C THR A 251 -14.27 -14.62 -0.77
N THR A 252 -13.62 -14.20 0.33
CA THR A 252 -14.13 -14.35 1.71
C THR A 252 -14.67 -13.04 2.27
N PHE A 253 -14.23 -11.88 1.74
CA PHE A 253 -14.63 -10.56 2.23
C PHE A 253 -14.52 -9.50 1.13
N ARG A 254 -15.49 -8.57 1.06
CA ARG A 254 -15.51 -7.49 0.07
C ARG A 254 -15.84 -6.15 0.69
N VAL A 255 -15.13 -5.11 0.28
CA VAL A 255 -15.44 -3.71 0.58
C VAL A 255 -15.58 -2.94 -0.72
N GLU A 256 -16.67 -2.19 -0.84
CA GLU A 256 -16.90 -1.25 -1.94
C GLU A 256 -16.87 0.17 -1.39
N LEU A 257 -16.10 1.03 -2.05
CA LEU A 257 -16.00 2.46 -1.76
C LEU A 257 -16.41 3.23 -3.01
N VAL A 258 -17.43 4.06 -2.89
CA VAL A 258 -17.89 4.93 -3.98
C VAL A 258 -18.00 6.35 -3.44
N ASN A 259 -17.29 7.30 -4.04
CA ASN A 259 -17.44 8.69 -3.61
C ASN A 259 -18.79 9.27 -4.05
N ASP A 260 -19.23 10.34 -3.39
CA ASP A 260 -20.58 10.89 -3.55
C ASP A 260 -20.84 11.42 -4.99
N ASP A 261 -19.79 11.86 -5.67
CA ASP A 261 -19.84 12.34 -7.07
C ASP A 261 -19.77 11.21 -8.11
N GLY A 262 -19.60 9.93 -7.68
CA GLY A 262 -19.45 8.78 -8.57
C GLY A 262 -18.18 8.80 -9.42
N GLY A 263 -17.23 9.69 -9.12
CA GLY A 263 -15.98 9.84 -9.87
C GLY A 263 -14.85 8.91 -9.44
N PHE A 264 -15.04 8.19 -8.34
CA PHE A 264 -14.08 7.22 -7.82
C PHE A 264 -14.81 6.01 -7.24
N GLU A 265 -14.40 4.83 -7.66
CA GLU A 265 -14.87 3.54 -7.15
C GLU A 265 -13.67 2.67 -6.79
N ALA A 266 -13.76 1.97 -5.68
CA ALA A 266 -12.78 0.95 -5.30
C ALA A 266 -13.50 -0.30 -4.78
N TYR A 267 -13.06 -1.44 -5.28
CA TYR A 267 -13.53 -2.76 -4.90
C TYR A 267 -12.38 -3.52 -4.26
N ILE A 268 -12.46 -3.79 -2.97
CA ILE A 268 -11.42 -4.46 -2.20
C ILE A 268 -11.94 -5.82 -1.79
N THR A 269 -11.22 -6.88 -2.11
CA THR A 269 -11.59 -8.26 -1.79
C THR A 269 -10.46 -8.98 -1.06
N LYS A 270 -10.81 -9.76 -0.04
CA LYS A 270 -9.92 -10.74 0.59
C LYS A 270 -10.23 -12.12 0.01
N ARG A 271 -9.22 -12.91 -0.28
CA ARG A 271 -9.34 -14.26 -0.85
C ARG A 271 -9.04 -15.35 0.18
N LEU A 272 -9.41 -16.58 -0.16
CA LEU A 272 -9.12 -17.77 0.66
C LEU A 272 -7.61 -18.00 0.88
N ASP A 273 -6.77 -17.61 -0.09
CA ASP A 273 -5.30 -17.67 0.00
C ASP A 273 -4.70 -16.53 0.84
N GLN A 274 -5.53 -15.80 1.57
CA GLN A 274 -5.19 -14.64 2.40
C GLN A 274 -4.66 -13.43 1.62
N SER A 275 -4.63 -13.45 0.29
CA SER A 275 -4.30 -12.29 -0.52
C SER A 275 -5.44 -11.26 -0.53
N TRP A 276 -5.08 -9.99 -0.71
CA TRP A 276 -6.01 -8.90 -0.92
C TRP A 276 -5.90 -8.40 -2.35
N ARG A 277 -7.02 -8.12 -2.97
CA ARG A 277 -7.10 -7.46 -4.26
C ARG A 277 -7.93 -6.19 -4.15
N ALA A 278 -7.43 -5.12 -4.75
CA ALA A 278 -8.20 -3.90 -4.95
C ALA A 278 -8.26 -3.57 -6.43
N ARG A 279 -9.45 -3.26 -6.92
CA ARG A 279 -9.67 -2.66 -8.24
C ARG A 279 -10.10 -1.22 -8.01
N ILE A 280 -9.40 -0.30 -8.63
CA ILE A 280 -9.69 1.13 -8.56
C ILE A 280 -10.16 1.59 -9.94
N GLU A 281 -11.25 2.35 -9.97
CA GLU A 281 -11.79 2.98 -11.15
C GLU A 281 -12.11 4.45 -10.87
N SER A 282 -11.45 5.35 -11.59
CA SER A 282 -11.79 6.76 -11.64
C SER A 282 -11.50 7.32 -13.03
N LYS A 283 -11.88 8.57 -13.25
CA LYS A 283 -11.55 9.29 -14.50
C LYS A 283 -10.04 9.37 -14.71
N ASP A 284 -9.29 9.58 -13.64
CA ASP A 284 -7.87 9.93 -13.72
C ASP A 284 -6.95 8.76 -13.38
N ILE A 285 -7.44 7.77 -12.61
CA ILE A 285 -6.67 6.60 -12.20
C ILE A 285 -7.55 5.36 -12.27
N LYS A 286 -7.08 4.30 -12.94
CA LYS A 286 -7.69 2.97 -12.89
C LYS A 286 -6.64 1.88 -12.90
N GLY A 287 -6.92 0.76 -12.25
CA GLY A 287 -5.98 -0.36 -12.20
C GLY A 287 -6.29 -1.34 -11.08
N ASN A 288 -5.43 -2.34 -10.94
CA ASN A 288 -5.56 -3.37 -9.92
C ASN A 288 -4.34 -3.38 -9.01
N ILE A 289 -4.59 -3.63 -7.74
CA ILE A 289 -3.58 -3.80 -6.68
C ILE A 289 -3.79 -5.20 -6.09
N GLU A 290 -2.74 -5.98 -6.01
CA GLU A 290 -2.74 -7.26 -5.30
C GLU A 290 -1.72 -7.21 -4.16
N VAL A 291 -2.15 -7.60 -2.95
CA VAL A 291 -1.31 -7.60 -1.76
C VAL A 291 -1.27 -9.01 -1.19
N VAL A 292 -0.07 -9.57 -1.07
CA VAL A 292 0.17 -10.87 -0.45
C VAL A 292 0.97 -10.65 0.83
N MET A 293 0.43 -11.10 1.96
CA MET A 293 1.12 -11.06 3.23
C MET A 293 2.15 -12.18 3.30
N ASN A 294 3.41 -11.86 3.58
CA ASN A 294 4.48 -12.83 3.74
C ASN A 294 4.63 -13.19 5.23
N ASP A 295 4.82 -14.46 5.54
CA ASP A 295 4.99 -14.94 6.92
C ASP A 295 6.16 -14.24 7.62
N GLY A 296 5.83 -13.34 8.56
CA GLY A 296 6.83 -12.60 9.36
C GLY A 296 7.67 -11.56 8.59
N GLY A 297 7.33 -11.25 7.32
CA GLY A 297 8.04 -10.31 6.47
C GLY A 297 7.17 -9.15 5.97
N ASN A 298 7.77 -8.30 5.13
CA ASN A 298 7.05 -7.23 4.46
C ASN A 298 6.09 -7.79 3.41
N PRO A 299 4.88 -7.21 3.22
CA PRO A 299 3.96 -7.64 2.19
C PRO A 299 4.52 -7.43 0.78
N SER A 300 4.10 -8.28 -0.13
CA SER A 300 4.34 -8.11 -1.57
C SER A 300 3.13 -7.43 -2.21
N VAL A 301 3.37 -6.32 -2.89
CA VAL A 301 2.34 -5.52 -3.58
C VAL A 301 2.60 -5.55 -5.08
N VAL A 302 1.60 -5.92 -5.85
CA VAL A 302 1.66 -5.92 -7.33
C VAL A 302 0.65 -4.92 -7.86
N LEU A 303 1.11 -3.91 -8.59
CA LEU A 303 0.24 -2.99 -9.35
C LEU A 303 0.13 -3.50 -10.79
N SER A 304 -1.09 -3.71 -11.29
CA SER A 304 -1.28 -4.22 -12.63
C SER A 304 -2.33 -3.44 -13.43
N GLY A 305 -2.01 -3.17 -14.71
CA GLY A 305 -2.88 -2.40 -15.60
C GLY A 305 -3.17 -1.00 -15.07
N LEU A 306 -2.25 -0.39 -14.33
CA LEU A 306 -2.42 0.95 -13.77
C LEU A 306 -2.35 1.97 -14.89
N GLN A 307 -3.42 2.74 -15.08
CA GLN A 307 -3.49 3.86 -16.00
C GLN A 307 -3.69 5.14 -15.20
N VAL A 308 -2.81 6.12 -15.43
CA VAL A 308 -2.85 7.45 -14.84
C VAL A 308 -2.99 8.44 -16.00
N ASN A 309 -4.15 9.09 -16.13
CA ASN A 309 -4.46 9.93 -17.27
C ASN A 309 -3.89 11.34 -17.18
N THR A 310 -3.50 11.79 -16.00
CA THR A 310 -2.73 13.01 -15.80
C THR A 310 -1.83 12.88 -14.59
N LEU A 311 -0.57 13.30 -14.70
CA LEU A 311 0.30 13.43 -13.54
C LEU A 311 -0.24 14.42 -12.50
N GLU A 312 -1.12 15.34 -12.92
CA GLU A 312 -1.82 16.27 -12.02
C GLU A 312 -2.79 15.55 -11.08
N ALA A 313 -3.35 14.40 -11.48
CA ALA A 313 -4.18 13.57 -10.60
C ALA A 313 -3.39 13.02 -9.41
N ILE A 314 -2.08 12.84 -9.57
CA ILE A 314 -1.17 12.43 -8.48
C ILE A 314 -0.67 13.65 -7.69
N LYS A 315 -0.75 14.85 -8.29
CA LYS A 315 -0.30 16.12 -7.68
C LYS A 315 -1.34 16.77 -6.76
N GLY A 316 -2.46 16.11 -6.44
CA GLY A 316 -3.41 16.64 -5.46
C GLY A 316 -2.69 17.05 -4.15
N ASP A 317 -3.33 17.93 -3.35
CA ASP A 317 -2.87 18.35 -2.01
C ASP A 317 -2.78 17.19 -0.99
N TRP A 318 -2.33 16.03 -1.45
CA TRP A 318 -2.15 14.84 -0.66
C TRP A 318 -0.80 14.94 0.03
N GLU A 319 -0.80 15.44 1.24
CA GLU A 319 0.36 15.37 2.13
C GLU A 319 0.56 13.90 2.56
N ILE A 320 1.08 13.09 1.64
CA ILE A 320 1.55 11.75 1.99
C ILE A 320 2.89 11.93 2.70
N MET A 321 3.01 11.36 3.88
CA MET A 321 4.26 11.32 4.64
C MET A 321 4.91 9.94 4.51
N PRO A 322 6.23 9.81 4.74
CA PRO A 322 6.91 8.51 4.67
C PRO A 322 6.25 7.40 5.49
N ASN A 323 5.74 7.72 6.68
CA ASN A 323 5.07 6.79 7.58
C ASN A 323 3.64 6.40 7.15
N ASP A 324 3.07 7.08 6.16
CA ASP A 324 1.80 6.66 5.56
C ASP A 324 1.96 5.46 4.62
N LEU A 325 3.21 5.19 4.20
CA LEU A 325 3.56 4.06 3.35
C LEU A 325 4.15 2.94 4.20
N PRO A 326 3.59 1.74 4.17
CA PRO A 326 4.17 0.59 4.87
C PRO A 326 5.46 0.11 4.20
N SER A 327 6.31 -0.58 4.95
CA SER A 327 7.39 -1.36 4.35
C SER A 327 6.81 -2.47 3.47
N MET A 328 7.28 -2.58 2.20
CA MET A 328 6.74 -3.56 1.25
C MET A 328 7.71 -3.86 0.11
N TYR A 329 7.48 -4.97 -0.57
CA TYR A 329 8.02 -5.26 -1.90
C TYR A 329 6.98 -4.86 -2.93
N LEU A 330 7.28 -3.83 -3.73
CA LEU A 330 6.39 -3.31 -4.77
C LEU A 330 6.86 -3.76 -6.14
N SER A 331 5.98 -4.30 -6.96
CA SER A 331 6.25 -4.60 -8.36
C SER A 331 5.10 -4.15 -9.25
N THR A 332 5.39 -3.99 -10.54
CA THR A 332 4.44 -3.44 -11.51
C THR A 332 4.31 -4.33 -12.74
N LYS A 333 3.09 -4.33 -13.33
CA LYS A 333 2.79 -5.03 -14.58
C LYS A 333 1.87 -4.17 -15.45
N GLY A 334 2.43 -3.49 -16.45
CA GLY A 334 1.67 -2.62 -17.35
C GLY A 334 1.21 -1.34 -16.65
N ILE A 335 2.10 -0.37 -16.53
CA ILE A 335 1.80 0.99 -16.06
C ILE A 335 1.78 1.92 -17.25
N TYR A 336 0.75 2.76 -17.33
CA TYR A 336 0.56 3.77 -18.36
C TYR A 336 0.40 5.14 -17.71
N VAL A 337 1.12 6.13 -18.18
CA VAL A 337 0.99 7.54 -17.79
C VAL A 337 0.78 8.36 -19.04
N ASP A 338 -0.34 9.08 -19.12
CA ASP A 338 -0.72 9.86 -20.31
C ASP A 338 -0.60 9.05 -21.62
N GLU A 339 -1.17 7.83 -21.63
CA GLU A 339 -1.11 6.86 -22.74
C GLU A 339 0.29 6.25 -23.02
N ASN A 340 1.35 6.70 -22.35
CA ASN A 340 2.68 6.15 -22.50
C ASN A 340 2.90 4.96 -21.55
N GLU A 341 3.29 3.83 -22.11
CA GLU A 341 3.67 2.67 -21.31
C GLU A 341 5.04 2.90 -20.66
N LEU A 342 5.09 2.75 -19.34
CA LEU A 342 6.34 2.76 -18.60
C LEU A 342 6.92 1.35 -18.48
N PRO A 343 8.25 1.20 -18.38
CA PRO A 343 8.86 -0.08 -18.04
C PRO A 343 8.32 -0.60 -16.71
N ASN A 344 8.03 -1.90 -16.63
CA ASN A 344 7.73 -2.50 -15.34
C ASN A 344 8.94 -2.41 -14.42
N PHE A 345 8.68 -2.31 -13.13
CA PHE A 345 9.74 -2.25 -12.14
C PHE A 345 9.38 -3.04 -10.88
N SER A 346 10.41 -3.37 -10.12
CA SER A 346 10.29 -3.86 -8.74
C SER A 346 11.18 -3.04 -7.81
N VAL A 347 10.73 -2.87 -6.57
CA VAL A 347 11.41 -2.06 -5.57
C VAL A 347 11.08 -2.55 -4.16
N GLU A 348 12.04 -2.48 -3.26
CA GLU A 348 11.85 -2.69 -1.84
C GLU A 348 11.72 -1.33 -1.14
N LEU A 349 10.57 -1.10 -0.50
CA LEU A 349 10.30 0.08 0.32
C LEU A 349 10.43 -0.30 1.79
N THR A 350 11.23 0.48 2.53
CA THR A 350 11.37 0.32 3.98
C THR A 350 10.99 1.63 4.65
N SER A 351 9.91 1.61 5.42
CA SER A 351 9.40 2.75 6.17
C SER A 351 9.78 2.62 7.64
N GLN A 352 10.39 3.65 8.19
CA GLN A 352 10.72 3.73 9.61
C GLN A 352 10.62 5.19 10.08
N ASP A 353 9.79 5.44 11.10
CA ASP A 353 9.50 6.78 11.60
C ASP A 353 9.09 7.75 10.46
N SER A 354 9.82 8.83 10.24
CA SER A 354 9.59 9.80 9.17
C SER A 354 10.45 9.57 7.92
N LEU A 355 10.95 8.34 7.73
CA LEU A 355 11.87 7.97 6.66
C LEU A 355 11.27 6.86 5.79
N LEU A 356 11.33 7.01 4.47
CA LEU A 356 11.12 5.96 3.50
C LEU A 356 12.41 5.71 2.72
N ALA A 357 12.97 4.52 2.87
CA ALA A 357 14.06 4.05 2.03
C ALA A 357 13.50 3.32 0.80
N ILE A 358 14.04 3.64 -0.37
CA ILE A 358 13.73 3.02 -1.66
C ILE A 358 14.98 2.22 -2.04
N ASN A 359 14.89 0.90 -1.97
CA ASN A 359 16.03 0.01 -2.16
C ASN A 359 15.81 -0.88 -3.38
N ASN A 360 16.89 -1.23 -4.06
CA ASN A 360 16.87 -2.25 -5.11
C ASN A 360 15.79 -2.01 -6.18
N LEU A 361 15.65 -0.75 -6.64
CA LEU A 361 14.76 -0.48 -7.76
C LEU A 361 15.34 -1.09 -9.03
N GLU A 362 14.63 -2.04 -9.61
CA GLU A 362 14.97 -2.75 -10.83
C GLU A 362 13.87 -2.54 -11.88
N PHE A 363 14.26 -2.37 -13.13
CA PHE A 363 13.33 -2.24 -14.25
C PHE A 363 13.43 -3.45 -15.17
N ASP A 364 12.27 -3.97 -15.62
CA ASP A 364 12.22 -5.08 -16.56
C ASP A 364 12.88 -4.70 -17.90
N GLY A 365 13.81 -5.54 -18.33
CA GLY A 365 14.55 -5.33 -19.58
C GLY A 365 15.63 -4.24 -19.54
N ILE A 366 15.73 -3.47 -18.46
CA ILE A 366 16.81 -2.53 -18.24
C ILE A 366 17.90 -3.23 -17.44
N GLY A 367 19.12 -3.25 -17.95
CA GLY A 367 20.23 -3.99 -17.36
C GLY A 367 20.64 -5.23 -18.17
N VAL A 368 19.91 -5.57 -19.22
CA VAL A 368 20.40 -6.54 -20.22
C VAL A 368 21.68 -5.96 -20.85
N GLY A 369 22.81 -6.65 -20.65
CA GLY A 369 24.12 -6.14 -21.03
C GLY A 369 24.82 -5.26 -19.97
N SER A 370 24.15 -4.84 -18.88
CA SER A 370 24.81 -4.21 -17.73
C SER A 370 25.30 -5.26 -16.74
N GLU A 371 26.52 -5.08 -16.23
CA GLU A 371 27.09 -5.95 -15.20
C GLU A 371 26.54 -5.61 -13.81
N ALA A 372 26.12 -4.35 -13.59
CA ALA A 372 25.51 -3.87 -12.36
C ALA A 372 24.67 -2.63 -12.63
N LEU A 373 23.40 -2.70 -12.24
CA LEU A 373 22.50 -1.56 -12.11
C LEU A 373 22.04 -1.49 -10.66
N SER A 374 22.17 -0.36 -10.00
CA SER A 374 21.69 -0.13 -8.65
C SER A 374 20.99 1.22 -8.60
N PHE A 375 19.79 1.22 -8.04
CA PHE A 375 19.05 2.43 -7.76
C PHE A 375 18.57 2.42 -6.31
N ASN A 376 18.93 3.46 -5.55
CA ASN A 376 18.52 3.62 -4.18
C ASN A 376 18.03 5.05 -3.94
N GLY A 377 17.04 5.19 -3.07
CA GLY A 377 16.47 6.47 -2.71
C GLY A 377 16.24 6.58 -1.21
N LEU A 378 16.10 7.80 -0.76
CA LEU A 378 15.74 8.14 0.61
C LEU A 378 14.81 9.35 0.57
N TRP A 379 13.65 9.21 1.21
CA TRP A 379 12.72 10.30 1.41
C TRP A 379 12.51 10.53 2.91
N VAL A 380 12.90 11.71 3.38
CA VAL A 380 12.88 12.09 4.80
C VAL A 380 12.65 13.60 4.93
N ASP A 381 11.79 14.01 5.85
CA ASP A 381 11.52 15.43 6.15
C ASP A 381 11.21 16.28 4.90
N GLY A 382 10.39 15.74 3.99
CA GLY A 382 10.03 16.41 2.74
C GLY A 382 11.12 16.48 1.68
N LYS A 383 12.28 15.82 1.91
CA LYS A 383 13.42 15.81 0.99
C LYS A 383 13.63 14.43 0.38
N THR A 384 13.75 14.39 -0.93
CA THR A 384 14.13 13.17 -1.67
C THR A 384 15.60 13.22 -2.07
N ARG A 385 16.30 12.12 -1.89
CA ARG A 385 17.66 11.87 -2.37
C ARG A 385 17.67 10.58 -3.14
N LEU A 386 18.21 10.62 -4.36
CA LEU A 386 18.32 9.47 -5.23
C LEU A 386 19.77 9.22 -5.60
N LYS A 387 20.16 7.96 -5.65
CA LYS A 387 21.44 7.51 -6.17
C LYS A 387 21.19 6.36 -7.15
N ALA A 388 21.65 6.53 -8.38
CA ALA A 388 21.66 5.49 -9.38
C ALA A 388 23.07 5.24 -9.87
N THR A 389 23.47 3.99 -10.02
CA THR A 389 24.73 3.60 -10.65
C THR A 389 24.44 2.54 -11.71
N ALA A 390 25.08 2.64 -12.86
CA ALA A 390 24.96 1.65 -13.91
C ALA A 390 26.33 1.39 -14.53
N LYS A 391 26.72 0.11 -14.63
CA LYS A 391 27.97 -0.32 -15.26
C LYS A 391 27.69 -1.46 -16.21
N GLY A 392 28.35 -1.47 -17.36
CA GLY A 392 28.16 -2.57 -18.29
C GLY A 392 28.88 -2.38 -19.62
N LYS A 393 28.63 -3.36 -20.50
CA LYS A 393 29.04 -3.35 -21.90
C LYS A 393 27.80 -3.21 -22.78
N GLY A 394 27.91 -2.55 -23.92
CA GLY A 394 26.79 -2.34 -24.82
C GLY A 394 25.92 -1.14 -24.43
N LEU A 395 26.51 0.04 -24.38
CA LEU A 395 25.80 1.30 -24.08
C LEU A 395 24.56 1.51 -24.96
N ALA A 396 24.62 1.11 -26.25
CA ALA A 396 23.49 1.25 -27.17
C ALA A 396 22.26 0.44 -26.70
N GLU A 397 22.45 -0.82 -26.31
CA GLU A 397 21.38 -1.70 -25.80
C GLU A 397 20.82 -1.15 -24.49
N PHE A 398 21.68 -0.64 -23.61
CA PHE A 398 21.26 -0.01 -22.36
C PHE A 398 20.39 1.23 -22.63
N LEU A 399 20.79 2.13 -23.54
CA LEU A 399 20.01 3.30 -23.94
C LEU A 399 18.70 2.93 -24.62
N GLN A 400 18.69 1.89 -25.45
CA GLN A 400 17.49 1.36 -26.12
C GLN A 400 16.47 0.85 -25.10
N ASN A 401 16.92 0.13 -24.08
CA ASN A 401 16.06 -0.36 -22.98
C ASN A 401 15.44 0.80 -22.19
N LEU A 402 16.16 1.94 -22.08
CA LEU A 402 15.61 3.19 -21.51
C LEU A 402 14.71 3.96 -22.48
N LYS A 403 14.41 3.40 -23.66
CA LYS A 403 13.63 4.06 -24.75
C LYS A 403 14.27 5.38 -25.23
N VAL A 404 15.57 5.58 -24.96
CA VAL A 404 16.35 6.68 -25.51
C VAL A 404 16.73 6.34 -26.95
N LYS A 405 16.49 7.27 -27.90
CA LYS A 405 16.86 7.05 -29.30
C LYS A 405 18.37 6.80 -29.39
N GLU A 406 18.74 5.68 -29.99
CA GLU A 406 20.11 5.27 -30.12
C GLU A 406 20.90 6.20 -31.02
N LYS A 407 21.99 6.72 -30.48
CA LYS A 407 22.93 7.59 -31.21
C LYS A 407 24.36 7.07 -31.11
N VAL A 408 24.54 5.94 -30.41
CA VAL A 408 25.84 5.35 -30.08
C VAL A 408 25.77 3.86 -30.31
N THR A 409 26.86 3.23 -30.75
CA THR A 409 27.00 1.78 -30.82
C THR A 409 28.22 1.33 -30.02
N GLY A 410 28.17 0.15 -29.41
CA GLY A 410 29.25 -0.39 -28.57
C GLY A 410 29.38 0.39 -27.24
N GLY A 411 30.56 0.32 -26.67
CA GLY A 411 30.96 1.09 -25.48
C GLY A 411 30.79 0.34 -24.16
N GLU A 412 31.82 0.39 -23.32
CA GLU A 412 31.71 0.10 -21.90
C GLU A 412 31.31 1.38 -21.18
N PHE A 413 30.41 1.30 -20.19
CA PHE A 413 29.94 2.49 -19.48
C PHE A 413 29.95 2.32 -17.97
N ASP A 414 30.17 3.45 -17.27
CA ASP A 414 30.06 3.58 -15.81
C ASP A 414 29.39 4.92 -15.50
N PHE A 415 28.14 4.88 -14.98
CA PHE A 415 27.37 6.05 -14.62
C PHE A 415 27.14 6.08 -13.11
N ASP A 416 27.31 7.25 -12.48
CA ASP A 416 26.93 7.56 -11.11
C ASP A 416 26.07 8.84 -11.14
N VAL A 417 24.82 8.71 -10.74
CA VAL A 417 23.83 9.79 -10.68
C VAL A 417 23.42 9.99 -9.23
N ARG A 418 23.52 11.22 -8.73
CA ARG A 418 23.12 11.61 -7.38
C ARG A 418 22.28 12.86 -7.45
N LEU A 419 21.00 12.72 -7.14
CA LEU A 419 20.03 13.81 -7.22
C LEU A 419 19.36 14.02 -5.87
N SER A 420 18.95 15.26 -5.60
CA SER A 420 18.15 15.60 -4.43
C SER A 420 17.19 16.75 -4.75
N CYS A 421 16.04 16.76 -4.09
CA CYS A 421 15.07 17.86 -4.14
C CYS A 421 14.36 18.03 -2.80
N GLU A 422 13.79 19.19 -2.56
CA GLU A 422 12.80 19.42 -1.50
C GLU A 422 11.40 19.05 -2.02
N CYS A 423 11.18 17.77 -2.27
CA CYS A 423 9.99 17.24 -2.91
C CYS A 423 9.73 15.78 -2.51
N THR A 424 8.54 15.26 -2.82
CA THR A 424 8.26 13.82 -2.75
C THR A 424 8.86 13.09 -3.94
N PRO A 425 9.15 11.77 -3.83
CA PRO A 425 9.77 11.00 -4.93
C PRO A 425 8.97 11.01 -6.25
N TRP A 426 7.66 11.15 -6.18
CA TRP A 426 6.76 11.18 -7.34
C TRP A 426 6.46 12.60 -7.87
N ASN A 427 6.92 13.65 -7.18
CA ASN A 427 6.72 15.04 -7.59
C ASN A 427 8.05 15.74 -7.85
N MET A 428 9.04 14.99 -8.37
CA MET A 428 10.32 15.56 -8.78
C MET A 428 10.17 16.35 -10.07
N ASN A 429 10.56 17.60 -10.02
CA ASN A 429 10.54 18.48 -11.16
C ASN A 429 11.95 19.04 -11.41
N TYR A 430 12.32 19.30 -12.66
CA TYR A 430 13.68 19.71 -13.04
C TYR A 430 14.14 21.01 -12.37
N GLN A 431 13.20 21.88 -11.95
CA GLN A 431 13.51 23.15 -11.28
C GLN A 431 14.00 22.93 -9.85
N ASP A 432 13.49 21.90 -9.19
CA ASP A 432 13.75 21.65 -7.77
C ASP A 432 14.91 20.67 -7.55
N VAL A 433 15.34 20.01 -8.63
CA VAL A 433 16.38 18.98 -8.57
C VAL A 433 17.77 19.62 -8.58
N THR A 434 18.61 19.19 -7.65
CA THR A 434 20.04 19.48 -7.63
C THR A 434 20.85 18.20 -7.49
N GLY A 435 22.06 18.18 -8.09
CA GLY A 435 22.92 17.01 -7.95
C GLY A 435 23.98 16.89 -9.02
N TYR A 436 24.52 15.68 -9.14
CA TYR A 436 25.63 15.37 -10.03
C TYR A 436 25.34 14.15 -10.88
N VAL A 437 25.76 14.23 -12.14
CA VAL A 437 25.86 13.10 -13.07
C VAL A 437 27.31 12.92 -13.45
N THR A 438 27.89 11.76 -13.14
CA THR A 438 29.23 11.38 -13.57
C THR A 438 29.08 10.25 -14.58
N MET A 439 29.80 10.37 -15.70
CA MET A 439 29.74 9.43 -16.79
C MET A 439 31.17 9.13 -17.28
N ASN A 440 31.50 7.84 -17.40
CA ASN A 440 32.65 7.34 -18.10
C ASN A 440 32.19 6.33 -19.14
N VAL A 441 32.56 6.55 -20.40
CA VAL A 441 32.25 5.63 -21.51
C VAL A 441 33.51 5.35 -22.30
N LYS A 442 33.75 4.09 -22.64
CA LYS A 442 34.94 3.64 -23.37
C LYS A 442 34.55 2.88 -24.63
N GLU A 443 35.35 3.03 -25.69
CA GLU A 443 35.32 2.22 -26.91
C GLU A 443 33.95 2.17 -27.60
N GLY A 444 33.47 3.32 -28.11
CA GLY A 444 32.17 3.39 -28.80
C GLY A 444 32.24 4.15 -30.13
N VAL A 445 31.10 4.12 -30.83
CA VAL A 445 30.95 4.78 -32.14
C VAL A 445 29.68 5.61 -32.13
N PHE A 446 29.77 6.91 -32.42
CA PHE A 446 28.60 7.74 -32.68
C PHE A 446 28.09 7.47 -34.11
N THR A 447 26.81 7.11 -34.24
CA THR A 447 26.19 6.80 -35.53
C THR A 447 25.67 8.05 -36.23
N GLU A 448 25.75 8.09 -37.58
CA GLU A 448 25.33 9.25 -38.39
C GLU A 448 23.80 9.49 -38.47
N LYS A 449 22.98 8.74 -37.76
CA LYS A 449 21.53 8.78 -37.95
C LYS A 449 20.82 10.00 -37.37
N ASP A 450 21.52 10.82 -36.58
CA ASP A 450 20.95 12.03 -36.00
C ASP A 450 21.55 13.31 -36.61
N PRO A 451 20.74 14.16 -37.28
CA PRO A 451 21.25 15.43 -37.85
C PRO A 451 21.79 16.40 -36.79
N ASN A 452 21.35 16.29 -35.52
CA ASN A 452 21.74 17.24 -34.49
C ASN A 452 23.04 16.89 -33.80
N ILE A 453 23.25 15.63 -33.43
CA ILE A 453 24.60 15.13 -33.05
C ILE A 453 25.53 15.19 -34.27
N GLY A 454 25.04 14.88 -35.46
CA GLY A 454 25.79 15.07 -36.68
C GLY A 454 26.30 16.51 -36.85
N ARG A 455 25.63 17.55 -36.39
CA ARG A 455 26.11 18.94 -36.41
C ARG A 455 27.19 19.20 -35.37
N ILE A 456 27.00 18.68 -34.14
CA ILE A 456 28.08 18.76 -33.11
C ILE A 456 29.27 17.89 -33.51
N LEU A 457 29.02 16.72 -34.09
CA LEU A 457 30.09 15.86 -34.63
C LEU A 457 30.58 16.33 -36.02
N SER A 458 29.87 17.23 -36.73
CA SER A 458 30.39 17.86 -37.95
C SER A 458 31.47 18.87 -37.63
N LEU A 459 31.58 19.34 -36.37
CA LEU A 459 32.78 20.01 -35.88
C LEU A 459 34.02 19.11 -36.00
N LEU A 460 33.75 17.80 -35.92
CA LEU A 460 34.72 16.74 -36.11
C LEU A 460 34.60 16.09 -37.50
N ASN A 461 34.06 16.81 -38.51
CA ASN A 461 33.77 16.22 -39.82
C ASN A 461 35.05 15.67 -40.50
N ILE A 462 35.60 14.68 -39.86
CA ILE A 462 36.78 13.92 -40.21
C ILE A 462 36.53 13.17 -41.55
N LYS A 463 35.27 12.87 -41.94
CA LYS A 463 35.00 12.26 -43.26
C LYS A 463 35.35 13.17 -44.44
N SER A 464 35.09 14.46 -44.32
CA SER A 464 35.48 15.41 -45.35
C SER A 464 36.99 15.59 -45.37
N ILE A 465 37.62 15.53 -44.21
CA ILE A 465 39.08 15.59 -44.00
C ILE A 465 39.76 14.36 -44.59
N ALA A 466 39.29 13.15 -44.22
CA ALA A 466 39.88 11.89 -44.68
C ALA A 466 39.81 11.70 -46.19
N LYS A 467 38.67 12.01 -46.83
CA LYS A 467 38.52 11.92 -48.30
C LYS A 467 39.48 12.82 -49.06
N ARG A 468 39.86 13.98 -48.51
CA ARG A 468 40.74 14.94 -49.20
C ARG A 468 42.22 14.67 -48.96
N LEU A 469 42.60 14.02 -47.88
CA LEU A 469 43.98 13.83 -47.46
C LEU A 469 44.59 12.46 -47.78
N LYS A 470 43.81 11.46 -48.20
CA LYS A 470 44.30 10.08 -48.36
C LYS A 470 45.04 9.54 -47.13
N LEU A 471 44.67 10.00 -45.94
CA LEU A 471 45.23 9.53 -44.68
C LEU A 471 44.52 8.20 -44.30
N ASP A 472 45.34 7.34 -43.68
CA ASP A 472 44.79 6.11 -43.07
C ASP A 472 44.09 6.53 -41.77
N VAL A 473 42.78 6.70 -41.84
CA VAL A 473 41.95 7.18 -40.74
C VAL A 473 41.22 5.98 -40.18
N GLY A 474 41.94 5.26 -39.33
CA GLY A 474 41.42 4.08 -38.66
C GLY A 474 40.17 4.34 -37.83
N ASP A 475 39.90 5.62 -37.46
CA ASP A 475 38.79 6.01 -36.58
C ASP A 475 37.47 6.22 -37.30
N ILE A 476 37.46 6.38 -38.64
CA ILE A 476 36.26 6.60 -39.41
C ILE A 476 35.86 5.32 -40.09
N THR A 477 34.95 4.61 -39.47
CA THR A 477 34.31 3.47 -40.11
C THR A 477 33.19 3.95 -41.04
N LYS A 478 32.66 3.06 -41.88
CA LYS A 478 31.46 3.34 -42.68
C LYS A 478 30.23 3.59 -41.80
N GLU A 479 30.33 3.39 -40.49
CA GLU A 479 29.28 3.37 -39.51
C GLU A 479 29.21 4.60 -38.58
N GLY A 480 30.25 5.46 -38.51
CA GLY A 480 30.24 6.67 -37.68
C GLY A 480 31.60 7.14 -37.18
N PHE A 481 31.59 7.97 -36.11
CA PHE A 481 32.80 8.51 -35.46
C PHE A 481 33.16 7.67 -34.23
N THR A 482 34.35 7.10 -34.20
CA THR A 482 34.88 6.27 -33.12
C THR A 482 35.54 7.12 -32.04
N TYR A 483 35.28 6.86 -30.79
CA TYR A 483 35.95 7.44 -29.63
C TYR A 483 36.56 6.35 -28.72
N GLU A 484 37.63 6.70 -28.03
CA GLU A 484 38.31 5.82 -27.09
C GLU A 484 37.72 5.95 -25.69
N ASN A 485 37.46 7.19 -25.26
CA ASN A 485 36.96 7.49 -23.93
C ASN A 485 36.19 8.80 -23.89
N ILE A 486 35.11 8.82 -23.09
CA ILE A 486 34.33 10.01 -22.71
C ILE A 486 34.27 10.06 -21.20
N ASP A 487 34.78 11.14 -20.61
CA ASP A 487 34.64 11.45 -19.19
C ASP A 487 33.81 12.70 -19.02
N ALA A 488 32.72 12.62 -18.26
CA ALA A 488 31.90 13.78 -17.98
C ALA A 488 31.48 13.86 -16.50
N LYS A 489 31.46 15.09 -16.00
CA LYS A 489 30.85 15.44 -14.71
C LYS A 489 30.01 16.67 -14.91
N ILE A 490 28.71 16.53 -14.62
CA ILE A 490 27.67 17.53 -14.84
C ILE A 490 27.02 17.82 -13.49
N HIS A 491 26.92 19.09 -13.15
CA HIS A 491 26.18 19.57 -11.99
C HIS A 491 24.81 20.07 -12.46
N ILE A 492 23.76 19.56 -11.87
CA ILE A 492 22.36 19.97 -12.13
C ILE A 492 21.92 20.85 -10.97
N ARG A 493 21.44 22.05 -11.28
CA ARG A 493 20.86 22.97 -10.31
C ARG A 493 19.98 23.99 -11.02
N ASP A 494 18.81 24.31 -10.45
CA ASP A 494 17.87 25.31 -10.98
C ASP A 494 17.55 25.07 -12.46
N ALA A 495 17.29 23.81 -12.83
CA ALA A 495 17.08 23.35 -14.21
C ALA A 495 18.25 23.60 -15.18
N LEU A 496 19.42 23.98 -14.71
CA LEU A 496 20.65 24.12 -15.50
C LEU A 496 21.52 22.89 -15.30
N ALA A 497 22.01 22.34 -16.39
CA ALA A 497 23.06 21.32 -16.43
C ALA A 497 24.40 21.98 -16.72
N GLU A 498 25.16 22.28 -15.68
CA GLU A 498 26.48 22.89 -15.76
C GLU A 498 27.55 21.83 -15.97
N ILE A 499 28.36 21.96 -17.01
CA ILE A 499 29.46 21.05 -17.33
C ILE A 499 30.66 21.40 -16.48
N GLU A 500 30.90 20.67 -15.38
CA GLU A 500 32.13 20.80 -14.58
C GLU A 500 33.34 20.20 -15.30
N GLN A 501 33.15 19.09 -15.98
CA GLN A 501 34.15 18.40 -16.77
C GLN A 501 33.48 17.66 -17.92
N PHE A 502 34.03 17.78 -19.11
CA PHE A 502 33.70 16.90 -20.23
C PHE A 502 34.96 16.78 -21.10
N GLU A 503 35.41 15.57 -21.30
CA GLU A 503 36.50 15.25 -22.18
C GLU A 503 36.18 14.03 -23.03
N LEU A 504 36.23 14.18 -24.33
CA LEU A 504 36.11 13.09 -25.29
C LEU A 504 37.47 12.90 -25.96
N ASN A 505 38.02 11.71 -25.82
CA ASN A 505 39.29 11.31 -26.43
C ASN A 505 39.02 10.40 -27.64
N ALA A 506 39.62 10.74 -28.77
CA ALA A 506 39.58 9.94 -29.98
C ALA A 506 40.99 9.96 -30.59
N THR A 507 41.32 9.00 -31.46
CA THR A 507 42.59 8.96 -32.17
C THR A 507 42.84 10.24 -32.98
N SER A 508 41.79 10.93 -33.41
CA SER A 508 41.86 12.18 -34.18
C SER A 508 42.08 13.42 -33.33
N GLY A 509 41.91 13.35 -32.00
CA GLY A 509 42.06 14.49 -31.09
C GLY A 509 41.21 14.43 -29.85
N VAL A 510 41.23 15.52 -29.07
CA VAL A 510 40.51 15.66 -27.81
C VAL A 510 39.49 16.79 -27.91
N ILE A 511 38.30 16.57 -27.41
CA ILE A 511 37.25 17.59 -27.29
C ILE A 511 36.95 17.83 -25.82
N ARG A 512 36.93 19.08 -25.41
CA ARG A 512 36.51 19.50 -24.08
C ARG A 512 35.31 20.43 -24.22
N LEU A 513 34.28 20.18 -23.44
CA LEU A 513 33.11 21.05 -23.34
C LEU A 513 33.10 21.76 -21.99
N THR A 514 32.72 23.04 -22.01
CA THR A 514 32.43 23.86 -20.82
C THR A 514 31.18 24.68 -21.06
N GLY A 515 30.52 25.15 -20.00
CA GLY A 515 29.29 25.92 -20.09
C GLY A 515 28.11 25.16 -19.49
N GLN A 516 26.94 25.48 -19.96
CA GLN A 516 25.69 24.94 -19.38
C GLN A 516 24.62 24.65 -20.46
N SER A 517 23.65 23.86 -20.09
CA SER A 517 22.42 23.62 -20.87
C SER A 517 21.21 23.88 -20.01
N ASP A 518 20.23 24.61 -20.52
CA ASP A 518 18.92 24.81 -19.90
C ASP A 518 18.05 23.58 -20.22
N ILE A 519 17.63 22.86 -19.18
CA ILE A 519 16.86 21.62 -19.33
C ILE A 519 15.38 21.91 -19.69
N ILE A 520 14.85 23.06 -19.25
CA ILE A 520 13.44 23.42 -19.49
C ILE A 520 13.25 24.01 -20.86
N ASN A 521 14.12 24.95 -21.25
CA ASN A 521 14.04 25.61 -22.54
C ASN A 521 14.72 24.80 -23.65
N GLU A 522 15.37 23.69 -23.29
CA GLU A 522 16.11 22.82 -24.22
C GLU A 522 17.15 23.61 -25.05
N GLU A 523 17.93 24.47 -24.38
CA GLU A 523 18.91 25.35 -25.02
C GLU A 523 20.34 25.07 -24.55
N TYR A 524 21.28 25.29 -25.45
CA TYR A 524 22.73 25.24 -25.18
C TYR A 524 23.33 26.63 -24.98
N ASP A 525 24.23 26.75 -24.02
CA ASP A 525 25.22 27.83 -23.87
C ASP A 525 26.57 27.25 -23.47
N MET A 526 27.25 26.66 -24.45
CA MET A 526 28.48 25.88 -24.26
C MET A 526 29.60 26.40 -25.13
N THR A 527 30.81 26.03 -24.72
CA THR A 527 32.02 26.20 -25.52
C THR A 527 32.69 24.86 -25.70
N ALA A 528 32.95 24.48 -26.94
CA ALA A 528 33.73 23.30 -27.31
C ALA A 528 35.13 23.68 -27.71
N LYS A 529 36.13 23.10 -27.02
CA LYS A 529 37.55 23.25 -27.35
C LYS A 529 38.04 21.95 -27.97
N VAL A 530 38.46 22.02 -29.22
CA VAL A 530 38.95 20.91 -30.02
C VAL A 530 40.47 21.00 -30.14
N SER A 531 41.19 19.99 -29.66
CA SER A 531 42.64 19.83 -29.75
C SER A 531 42.94 18.67 -30.72
N PRO A 532 43.32 18.94 -31.99
CA PRO A 532 43.63 17.89 -32.94
C PRO A 532 44.85 17.07 -32.53
N ALA A 533 44.85 15.75 -32.80
CA ALA A 533 46.04 14.91 -32.59
C ALA A 533 47.16 15.27 -33.56
N VAL A 534 48.32 15.55 -33.01
CA VAL A 534 49.55 15.80 -33.80
C VAL A 534 50.32 14.48 -33.91
N GLY A 535 50.39 13.91 -35.08
CA GLY A 535 51.20 12.71 -35.30
C GLY A 535 52.68 12.98 -35.01
N ASP A 536 53.35 12.06 -34.35
CA ASP A 536 54.79 12.15 -33.90
C ASP A 536 55.83 12.36 -35.02
N ALA A 537 55.39 12.50 -36.26
CA ALA A 537 56.31 12.43 -37.42
C ALA A 537 56.59 13.74 -38.17
N VAL A 538 56.04 14.90 -37.72
CA VAL A 538 56.22 16.13 -38.50
C VAL A 538 56.98 17.19 -37.72
N PRO A 539 58.26 17.54 -38.09
CA PRO A 539 58.94 18.69 -37.54
C PRO A 539 58.13 19.97 -37.84
N ALA A 540 57.94 20.82 -36.87
CA ALA A 540 57.18 22.06 -36.94
C ALA A 540 57.50 22.99 -38.13
N GLY A 541 58.68 22.89 -38.72
CA GLY A 541 59.06 23.65 -39.91
C GLY A 541 58.57 23.04 -41.25
N ALA A 542 58.22 21.78 -41.31
CA ALA A 542 57.76 21.15 -42.56
C ALA A 542 56.21 21.26 -42.75
N ALA A 543 55.48 21.50 -41.70
CA ALA A 543 54.01 21.68 -41.73
C ALA A 543 53.63 22.96 -42.51
N LEU A 544 54.46 23.99 -42.44
CA LEU A 544 54.24 25.29 -43.08
C LEU A 544 54.65 25.34 -44.57
N ALA A 545 55.39 24.38 -45.05
CA ALA A 545 55.85 24.32 -46.46
C ALA A 545 54.89 23.56 -47.39
N GLY A 546 53.66 23.27 -46.97
CA GLY A 546 52.65 22.73 -47.86
C GLY A 546 52.47 21.19 -47.86
N GLY A 547 52.98 20.49 -46.83
CA GLY A 547 52.91 19.02 -46.88
C GLY A 547 52.64 18.26 -45.57
N GLY A 548 52.38 18.92 -44.47
CA GLY A 548 52.20 18.24 -43.18
C GLY A 548 50.75 18.05 -42.74
N ALA A 549 50.48 16.95 -42.07
CA ALA A 549 49.15 16.57 -41.63
C ALA A 549 48.43 17.61 -40.75
N ILE A 550 49.20 18.43 -39.98
CA ILE A 550 48.69 19.47 -39.07
C ILE A 550 48.14 20.67 -39.86
N GLY A 551 48.90 21.19 -40.79
CA GLY A 551 48.47 22.33 -41.63
C GLY A 551 47.23 21.99 -42.45
N LEU A 552 47.11 20.75 -42.85
CA LEU A 552 45.94 20.24 -43.58
C LEU A 552 44.73 20.05 -42.68
N GLY A 553 44.92 19.61 -41.45
CA GLY A 553 43.84 19.48 -40.47
C GLY A 553 43.17 20.81 -40.15
N VAL A 554 43.95 21.83 -39.84
CA VAL A 554 43.46 23.18 -39.58
C VAL A 554 42.83 23.80 -40.83
N TRP A 555 43.44 23.64 -42.02
CA TRP A 555 42.91 24.14 -43.27
C TRP A 555 41.56 23.51 -43.64
N LEU A 556 41.36 22.23 -43.38
CA LEU A 556 40.10 21.54 -43.72
C LEU A 556 38.96 21.88 -42.77
N ILE A 557 39.28 22.12 -41.51
CA ILE A 557 38.28 22.63 -40.54
C ILE A 557 37.87 24.05 -40.96
N ASP A 558 38.83 24.89 -41.34
CA ASP A 558 38.55 26.24 -41.84
C ASP A 558 37.74 26.26 -43.12
N GLU A 559 38.10 25.43 -44.12
CA GLU A 559 37.36 25.32 -45.38
C GLU A 559 35.96 24.71 -45.20
N ALA A 560 35.80 23.70 -44.30
CA ALA A 560 34.56 23.02 -44.12
C ALA A 560 33.52 23.77 -43.27
N LEU A 561 33.99 24.60 -42.32
CA LEU A 561 33.11 25.27 -41.36
C LEU A 561 33.13 26.80 -41.46
N PHE A 562 34.18 27.42 -42.03
CA PHE A 562 34.42 28.86 -42.03
C PHE A 562 34.78 29.45 -43.37
N ASP A 563 34.57 28.74 -44.49
CA ASP A 563 34.87 29.23 -45.85
C ASP A 563 36.29 29.78 -46.00
N GLY A 564 37.26 29.18 -45.34
CA GLY A 564 38.68 29.57 -45.47
C GLY A 564 39.14 30.84 -44.71
N LYS A 565 38.35 31.30 -43.73
CA LYS A 565 38.66 32.59 -43.05
C LYS A 565 39.55 32.51 -41.81
N LEU A 566 39.87 31.31 -41.32
CA LEU A 566 40.67 31.08 -40.11
C LEU A 566 42.18 31.00 -40.36
N ILE A 567 42.61 30.58 -41.55
CA ILE A 567 44.04 30.29 -41.87
C ILE A 567 44.93 31.52 -41.81
N ASP A 568 44.39 32.71 -42.03
CA ASP A 568 45.17 33.95 -42.00
C ASP A 568 45.75 34.29 -40.60
N LYS A 569 45.38 33.56 -39.54
CA LYS A 569 45.82 33.83 -38.16
C LYS A 569 46.70 32.75 -37.52
N VAL A 570 46.91 31.59 -38.15
CA VAL A 570 47.56 30.44 -37.49
C VAL A 570 48.84 30.06 -38.20
N VAL A 571 49.96 30.61 -37.74
CA VAL A 571 51.28 30.20 -38.15
C VAL A 571 52.07 29.79 -36.91
N GLY A 572 52.22 28.46 -36.66
CA GLY A 572 53.35 27.95 -35.91
C GLY A 572 53.19 27.24 -34.60
N GLU A 573 51.96 27.02 -34.06
CA GLU A 573 51.75 26.19 -32.87
C GLU A 573 50.53 25.27 -33.06
N VAL A 574 50.48 24.14 -32.34
CA VAL A 574 49.26 23.29 -32.26
C VAL A 574 48.18 24.15 -31.62
N VAL A 575 47.23 24.61 -32.43
CA VAL A 575 46.23 25.55 -31.95
C VAL A 575 44.93 24.78 -31.63
N ASP A 576 44.55 24.91 -30.37
CA ASP A 576 43.22 24.54 -29.96
C ASP A 576 42.17 25.43 -30.67
N ILE A 577 41.12 24.85 -31.18
CA ILE A 577 40.04 25.56 -31.86
C ILE A 577 38.84 25.62 -30.91
N GLU A 578 38.34 26.83 -30.68
CA GLU A 578 37.19 27.03 -29.81
C GLU A 578 35.93 27.34 -30.64
N TYR A 579 34.82 26.66 -30.30
CA TYR A 579 33.52 26.87 -30.90
C TYR A 579 32.50 27.22 -29.83
N LYS A 580 31.71 28.26 -30.06
CA LYS A 580 30.58 28.59 -29.22
C LYS A 580 29.34 27.83 -29.74
N ILE A 581 28.65 27.10 -28.88
CA ILE A 581 27.43 26.33 -29.15
C ILE A 581 26.27 26.99 -28.39
N THR A 582 25.27 27.48 -29.13
CA THR A 582 24.09 28.14 -28.58
C THR A 582 22.84 27.69 -29.32
N GLY A 583 21.64 28.10 -28.82
CA GLY A 583 20.35 27.75 -29.45
C GLY A 583 19.77 26.46 -28.95
N SER A 584 18.70 26.02 -29.58
CA SER A 584 17.93 24.87 -29.12
C SER A 584 18.66 23.54 -29.30
N TRP A 585 18.27 22.55 -28.50
CA TRP A 585 18.82 21.19 -28.65
C TRP A 585 18.55 20.60 -30.03
N ASP A 586 17.40 20.97 -30.65
CA ASP A 586 17.01 20.50 -31.97
C ASP A 586 17.73 21.22 -33.13
N ASP A 587 18.16 22.48 -32.95
CA ASP A 587 18.83 23.27 -33.96
C ASP A 587 20.00 24.11 -33.35
N PRO A 588 21.11 23.45 -32.90
CA PRO A 588 22.22 24.13 -32.29
C PRO A 588 22.95 25.04 -33.28
N ILE A 589 23.26 26.27 -32.85
CA ILE A 589 24.05 27.25 -33.60
C ILE A 589 25.49 27.13 -33.15
N ILE A 590 26.39 26.85 -34.08
CA ILE A 590 27.83 26.70 -33.84
C ILE A 590 28.55 27.84 -34.54
N LYS A 591 29.41 28.58 -33.80
CA LYS A 591 30.18 29.72 -34.29
C LYS A 591 31.64 29.59 -33.93
#